data_39bb1550bbcd84881e7e8751178287b5
#
_entry.id   39bb1550bbcd84881e7e8751178287b5
#
_cell.length_a   1.000
_cell.length_b   1.000
_cell.length_c   1.000
_cell.angle_alpha   90.00
_cell.angle_beta   90.00
_cell.angle_gamma   90.00
#
_symmetry.space_group_name_H-M   'P 1'
#
loop_
_entity.id
_entity.type
_entity.pdbx_description
1 polymer ?
#
loop_
_entity_poly.entity_id
_entity_poly.type
_entity_poly.pdbx_seq_one_letter_code
_entity_poly.pdbx_strand_id
1 'polypeptide(L)'
;MPHRRVLVVDDEPRILDIVKYFLEQGGYEVEGVTTGEKALAAARRTTFDVAVLDIVLDGDSGYEVAGKLKKIKTAERLPVLFMSSKVEMADLFLENFDGRAEFLLKPFKKEALLEAARSLIEGGGREAHRAAARAKKK
;
A
#
# COMPACT_ATOMS: atom_id res chain seq x y z
N MET A 1 -18.55 -2.40 -15.55
CA MET A 1 -17.57 -1.50 -14.91
C MET A 1 -16.24 -2.21 -14.77
N PRO A 2 -15.14 -1.58 -15.17
CA PRO A 2 -13.85 -2.19 -14.93
C PRO A 2 -13.57 -2.30 -13.44
N HIS A 3 -13.00 -3.42 -13.06
CA HIS A 3 -12.61 -3.61 -11.67
C HIS A 3 -11.39 -2.74 -11.34
N ARG A 4 -11.33 -2.26 -10.10
CA ARG A 4 -10.14 -1.60 -9.60
C ARG A 4 -9.05 -2.63 -9.40
N ARG A 5 -7.82 -2.26 -9.67
CA ARG A 5 -6.66 -3.14 -9.60
C ARG A 5 -5.79 -2.80 -8.41
N VAL A 6 -5.40 -3.83 -7.67
CA VAL A 6 -4.56 -3.69 -6.48
C VAL A 6 -3.29 -4.51 -6.66
N LEU A 7 -2.16 -3.87 -6.39
CA LEU A 7 -0.87 -4.56 -6.34
C LEU A 7 -0.58 -4.88 -4.87
N VAL A 8 -0.32 -6.14 -4.56
CA VAL A 8 0.02 -6.55 -3.19
C VAL A 8 1.44 -7.10 -3.17
N VAL A 9 2.25 -6.61 -2.24
CA VAL A 9 3.65 -7.03 -2.08
C VAL A 9 3.87 -7.50 -0.65
N ASP A 10 4.13 -8.80 -0.49
CA ASP A 10 4.42 -9.40 0.80
C ASP A 10 5.27 -10.65 0.56
N ASP A 11 6.40 -10.76 1.24
CA ASP A 11 7.31 -11.90 1.04
C ASP A 11 6.85 -13.17 1.74
N GLU A 12 5.81 -13.10 2.59
CA GLU A 12 5.22 -14.27 3.20
C GLU A 12 4.02 -14.75 2.36
N PRO A 13 4.13 -15.91 1.70
CA PRO A 13 3.05 -16.38 0.82
C PRO A 13 1.70 -16.52 1.51
N ARG A 14 1.68 -16.90 2.78
CA ARG A 14 0.43 -17.02 3.54
C ARG A 14 -0.29 -15.69 3.69
N ILE A 15 0.46 -14.64 4.03
CA ILE A 15 -0.13 -13.31 4.21
C ILE A 15 -0.57 -12.78 2.85
N LEU A 16 0.27 -12.97 1.83
CA LEU A 16 -0.07 -12.56 0.47
C LEU A 16 -1.40 -13.18 0.02
N ASP A 17 -1.57 -14.48 0.25
CA ASP A 17 -2.80 -15.18 -0.12
C ASP A 17 -4.02 -14.64 0.63
N ILE A 18 -3.88 -14.36 1.92
CA ILE A 18 -4.98 -13.83 2.74
C ILE A 18 -5.36 -12.42 2.27
N VAL A 19 -4.39 -11.57 2.07
CA VAL A 19 -4.64 -10.19 1.62
C VAL A 19 -5.30 -10.20 0.25
N LYS A 20 -4.79 -11.01 -0.66
CA LYS A 20 -5.35 -11.16 -2.00
C LYS A 20 -6.80 -11.63 -1.92
N TYR A 21 -7.06 -12.66 -1.12
CA TYR A 21 -8.41 -13.20 -0.97
C TYR A 21 -9.39 -12.15 -0.44
N PHE A 22 -9.00 -11.41 0.59
CA PHE A 22 -9.84 -10.37 1.16
C PHE A 22 -10.18 -9.29 0.13
N LEU A 23 -9.18 -8.85 -0.61
CA LEU A 23 -9.37 -7.81 -1.62
C LEU A 23 -10.24 -8.30 -2.78
N GLU A 24 -10.05 -9.54 -3.20
CA GLU A 24 -10.89 -10.14 -4.25
C GLU A 24 -12.34 -10.24 -3.81
N GLN A 25 -12.57 -10.57 -2.54
CA GLN A 25 -13.93 -10.58 -2.00
C GLN A 25 -14.56 -9.19 -2.01
N GLY A 26 -13.75 -8.14 -1.93
CA GLY A 26 -14.21 -6.76 -2.03
C GLY A 26 -14.44 -6.29 -3.46
N GLY A 27 -14.25 -7.15 -4.44
CA GLY A 27 -14.49 -6.82 -5.84
C GLY A 27 -13.29 -6.30 -6.60
N TYR A 28 -12.09 -6.38 -6.02
CA TYR A 28 -10.86 -5.91 -6.68
C TYR A 28 -10.19 -7.02 -7.50
N GLU A 29 -9.52 -6.61 -8.57
CA GLU A 29 -8.58 -7.49 -9.26
C GLU A 29 -7.23 -7.31 -8.56
N VAL A 30 -6.57 -8.41 -8.21
CA VAL A 30 -5.35 -8.35 -7.41
C VAL A 30 -4.20 -9.05 -8.12
N GLU A 31 -3.07 -8.35 -8.19
CA GLU A 31 -1.82 -8.98 -8.57
C GLU A 31 -0.94 -9.01 -7.32
N GLY A 32 -0.60 -10.21 -6.86
CA GLY A 32 0.25 -10.41 -5.68
C GLY A 32 1.64 -10.84 -6.09
N VAL A 33 2.64 -10.20 -5.49
CA VAL A 33 4.04 -10.53 -5.73
C VAL A 33 4.79 -10.61 -4.40
N THR A 34 5.91 -11.32 -4.40
CA THR A 34 6.65 -11.58 -3.17
C THR A 34 7.91 -10.73 -3.02
N THR A 35 8.29 -9.97 -4.03
CA THR A 35 9.51 -9.14 -3.97
C THR A 35 9.24 -7.75 -4.51
N GLY A 36 10.07 -6.79 -4.09
CA GLY A 36 10.01 -5.43 -4.61
C GLY A 36 10.31 -5.37 -6.11
N GLU A 37 11.26 -6.18 -6.56
CA GLU A 37 11.62 -6.25 -7.98
C GLU A 37 10.43 -6.65 -8.84
N LYS A 38 9.69 -7.67 -8.40
CA LYS A 38 8.47 -8.11 -9.10
C LYS A 38 7.38 -7.05 -9.06
N ALA A 39 7.30 -6.29 -7.96
CA ALA A 39 6.34 -5.20 -7.84
C ALA A 39 6.63 -4.11 -8.87
N LEU A 40 7.90 -3.73 -9.02
CA LEU A 40 8.29 -2.72 -10.01
C LEU A 40 8.00 -3.19 -11.43
N ALA A 41 8.29 -4.46 -11.73
CA ALA A 41 7.99 -5.04 -13.03
C ALA A 41 6.49 -5.00 -13.33
N ALA A 42 5.66 -5.34 -12.34
CA ALA A 42 4.21 -5.29 -12.49
C ALA A 42 3.71 -3.88 -12.77
N ALA A 43 4.24 -2.89 -12.04
CA ALA A 43 3.83 -1.49 -12.20
C ALA A 43 4.24 -0.91 -13.55
N ARG A 44 5.33 -1.40 -14.14
CA ARG A 44 5.74 -0.98 -15.49
C ARG A 44 4.84 -1.58 -16.57
N ARG A 45 4.25 -2.74 -16.28
CA ARG A 45 3.44 -3.49 -17.25
C ARG A 45 1.97 -3.09 -17.22
N THR A 46 1.45 -2.71 -16.06
CA THR A 46 0.02 -2.38 -15.92
C THR A 46 -0.17 -1.28 -14.86
N THR A 47 -1.31 -0.60 -14.93
CA THR A 47 -1.67 0.46 -13.99
C THR A 47 -2.49 -0.11 -12.84
N PHE A 48 -2.17 0.31 -11.62
CA PHE A 48 -2.90 -0.07 -10.41
C PHE A 48 -3.56 1.15 -9.78
N ASP A 49 -4.61 0.90 -9.02
CA ASP A 49 -5.35 1.96 -8.30
C ASP A 49 -4.83 2.18 -6.89
N VAL A 50 -4.24 1.14 -6.31
CA VAL A 50 -3.60 1.21 -4.99
C VAL A 50 -2.58 0.08 -4.89
N ALA A 51 -1.51 0.32 -4.13
CA ALA A 51 -0.53 -0.71 -3.80
C ALA A 51 -0.59 -0.99 -2.31
N VAL A 52 -0.59 -2.26 -1.93
CA VAL A 52 -0.56 -2.72 -0.54
C VAL A 52 0.81 -3.37 -0.32
N LEU A 53 1.63 -2.74 0.51
CA LEU A 53 3.02 -3.16 0.69
C LEU A 53 3.33 -3.46 2.15
N ASP A 54 3.92 -4.64 2.40
CA ASP A 54 4.54 -4.90 3.69
C ASP A 54 5.78 -4.02 3.82
N ILE A 55 5.96 -3.41 4.97
CA ILE A 55 7.14 -2.57 5.23
C ILE A 55 8.40 -3.41 5.30
N VAL A 56 8.31 -4.61 5.88
CA VAL A 56 9.48 -5.48 6.03
C VAL A 56 9.43 -6.58 4.98
N LEU A 57 10.26 -6.45 3.96
CA LEU A 57 10.41 -7.44 2.89
C LEU A 57 11.79 -8.07 2.97
N ASP A 58 11.91 -9.32 2.51
CA ASP A 58 13.19 -10.00 2.48
C ASP A 58 14.15 -9.27 1.54
N GLY A 59 15.24 -8.75 2.10
CA GLY A 59 16.26 -8.03 1.33
C GLY A 59 15.88 -6.64 0.88
N ASP A 60 14.72 -6.13 1.31
CA ASP A 60 14.28 -4.79 0.90
C ASP A 60 13.28 -4.25 1.94
N SER A 61 12.91 -3.00 1.79
CA SER A 61 11.90 -2.37 2.63
C SER A 61 10.74 -1.93 1.75
N GLY A 62 9.52 -2.10 2.26
CA GLY A 62 8.33 -1.64 1.54
C GLY A 62 8.36 -0.14 1.27
N TYR A 63 8.95 0.61 2.20
CA TYR A 63 9.11 2.06 2.02
C TYR A 63 10.00 2.38 0.81
N GLU A 64 11.13 1.68 0.67
CA GLU A 64 12.02 1.86 -0.47
C GLU A 64 11.35 1.44 -1.78
N VAL A 65 10.60 0.34 -1.75
CA VAL A 65 9.84 -0.12 -2.93
C VAL A 65 8.84 0.95 -3.34
N ALA A 66 8.11 1.53 -2.37
CA ALA A 66 7.15 2.59 -2.65
C ALA A 66 7.82 3.81 -3.30
N GLY A 67 9.00 4.19 -2.81
CA GLY A 67 9.77 5.28 -3.40
C GLY A 67 10.16 5.01 -4.84
N LYS A 68 10.57 3.78 -5.13
CA LYS A 68 10.92 3.36 -6.50
C LYS A 68 9.69 3.30 -7.40
N LEU A 69 8.55 2.87 -6.88
CA LEU A 69 7.29 2.86 -7.63
C LEU A 69 6.93 4.25 -8.11
N LYS A 70 7.12 5.26 -7.27
CA LYS A 70 6.78 6.64 -7.62
C LYS A 70 7.64 7.21 -8.74
N LYS A 71 8.77 6.60 -9.04
CA LYS A 71 9.61 7.01 -10.16
C LYS A 71 9.15 6.42 -11.50
N ILE A 72 8.21 5.48 -11.46
CA ILE A 72 7.60 4.93 -12.64
C ILE A 72 6.47 5.87 -13.06
N LYS A 73 6.52 6.39 -14.28
CA LYS A 73 5.58 7.41 -14.74
C LYS A 73 4.11 7.02 -14.54
N THR A 74 3.76 5.78 -14.82
CA THR A 74 2.38 5.30 -14.67
C THR A 74 1.98 5.05 -13.22
N ALA A 75 2.91 5.13 -12.26
CA ALA A 75 2.66 4.87 -10.85
C ALA A 75 3.04 6.06 -9.95
N GLU A 76 3.34 7.22 -10.53
CA GLU A 76 3.80 8.37 -9.72
C GLU A 76 2.74 8.89 -8.75
N ARG A 77 1.46 8.64 -9.03
CA ARG A 77 0.36 9.06 -8.16
C ARG A 77 -0.30 7.88 -7.44
N LEU A 78 0.30 6.71 -7.54
CA LEU A 78 -0.24 5.51 -6.93
C LEU A 78 -0.27 5.65 -5.40
N PRO A 79 -1.46 5.58 -4.78
CA PRO A 79 -1.50 5.59 -3.32
C PRO A 79 -1.02 4.25 -2.76
N VAL A 80 -0.46 4.30 -1.56
CA VAL A 80 0.16 3.12 -0.96
C VAL A 80 -0.42 2.85 0.42
N LEU A 81 -0.84 1.60 0.64
CA LEU A 81 -1.24 1.12 1.94
C LEU A 81 -0.09 0.28 2.50
N PHE A 82 0.58 0.80 3.52
CA PHE A 82 1.66 0.08 4.18
C PHE A 82 1.11 -0.85 5.24
N MET A 83 1.65 -2.05 5.32
CA MET A 83 1.30 -3.04 6.34
C MET A 83 2.51 -3.33 7.20
N SER A 84 2.32 -3.43 8.52
CA SER A 84 3.38 -3.85 9.43
C SER A 84 2.80 -4.27 10.77
N SER A 85 3.53 -5.10 11.49
CA SER A 85 3.20 -5.46 12.87
C SER A 85 3.77 -4.46 13.89
N LYS A 86 4.52 -3.45 13.43
CA LYS A 86 5.21 -2.48 14.30
C LYS A 86 4.56 -1.10 14.19
N VAL A 87 3.78 -0.75 15.20
CA VAL A 87 3.05 0.53 15.24
C VAL A 87 3.99 1.73 15.25
N GLU A 88 5.16 1.60 15.88
CA GLU A 88 6.14 2.69 15.99
C GLU A 88 6.71 3.11 14.64
N MET A 89 6.56 2.29 13.61
CA MET A 89 7.03 2.62 12.26
C MET A 89 6.03 3.47 11.47
N ALA A 90 4.77 3.50 11.93
CA ALA A 90 3.70 4.15 11.18
C ALA A 90 3.97 5.63 10.92
N ASP A 91 4.23 6.38 11.99
CA ASP A 91 4.43 7.83 11.86
C ASP A 91 5.67 8.15 11.03
N LEU A 92 6.74 7.39 11.23
CA LEU A 92 7.98 7.60 10.49
C LEU A 92 7.78 7.43 8.98
N PHE A 93 7.10 6.36 8.58
CA PHE A 93 6.87 6.09 7.16
C PHE A 93 5.89 7.07 6.55
N LEU A 94 4.81 7.40 7.26
CA LEU A 94 3.81 8.34 6.75
C LEU A 94 4.35 9.75 6.64
N GLU A 95 5.24 10.16 7.55
CA GLU A 95 5.85 11.49 7.52
C GLU A 95 6.85 11.66 6.38
N ASN A 96 7.52 10.57 5.98
CA ASN A 96 8.59 10.64 5.01
C ASN A 96 8.20 10.20 3.60
N PHE A 97 7.05 9.58 3.45
CA PHE A 97 6.58 9.16 2.13
C PHE A 97 5.92 10.34 1.42
N ASP A 98 6.37 10.62 0.21
CA ASP A 98 5.80 11.68 -0.62
C ASP A 98 4.66 11.12 -1.46
N GLY A 99 3.42 11.47 -1.10
CA GLY A 99 2.24 10.98 -1.77
C GLY A 99 1.16 10.57 -0.79
N ARG A 100 0.09 9.97 -1.30
CA ARG A 100 -1.01 9.51 -0.46
C ARG A 100 -0.72 8.11 0.06
N ALA A 101 -0.82 7.93 1.37
CA ALA A 101 -0.58 6.65 2.00
C ALA A 101 -1.41 6.51 3.27
N GLU A 102 -1.62 5.27 3.66
CA GLU A 102 -2.20 4.88 4.93
C GLU A 102 -1.36 3.76 5.51
N PHE A 103 -1.55 3.49 6.79
CA PHE A 103 -0.84 2.44 7.49
C PHE A 103 -1.86 1.47 8.08
N LEU A 104 -1.64 0.17 7.90
CA LEU A 104 -2.51 -0.87 8.44
C LEU A 104 -1.69 -1.78 9.34
N LEU A 105 -2.08 -1.84 10.61
CA LEU A 105 -1.36 -2.63 11.62
C LEU A 105 -1.77 -4.10 11.54
N LYS A 106 -0.81 -5.01 11.47
CA LYS A 106 -1.05 -6.45 11.53
C LYS A 106 -1.19 -6.91 12.98
N PRO A 107 -2.06 -7.86 13.29
CA PRO A 107 -3.06 -8.47 12.41
C PRO A 107 -4.26 -7.54 12.21
N PHE A 108 -4.88 -7.62 11.05
CA PHE A 108 -6.04 -6.78 10.72
C PHE A 108 -7.21 -7.63 10.24
N LYS A 109 -8.40 -7.07 10.36
CA LYS A 109 -9.62 -7.70 9.84
C LYS A 109 -9.80 -7.32 8.37
N LYS A 110 -10.52 -8.17 7.65
CA LYS A 110 -10.86 -7.91 6.25
C LYS A 110 -11.47 -6.52 6.07
N GLU A 111 -12.40 -6.13 6.96
CA GLU A 111 -13.08 -4.84 6.88
C GLU A 111 -12.11 -3.66 6.97
N ALA A 112 -11.10 -3.76 7.83
CA ALA A 112 -10.10 -2.70 7.97
C ALA A 112 -9.28 -2.56 6.70
N LEU A 113 -8.87 -3.67 6.11
CA LEU A 113 -8.13 -3.68 4.85
C LEU A 113 -8.95 -3.07 3.72
N LEU A 114 -10.20 -3.49 3.57
CA LEU A 114 -11.07 -3.00 2.50
C LEU A 114 -11.37 -1.52 2.66
N GLU A 115 -11.61 -1.06 3.90
CA GLU A 115 -11.87 0.35 4.16
C GLU A 115 -10.67 1.22 3.83
N ALA A 116 -9.47 0.78 4.22
CA ALA A 116 -8.23 1.53 3.94
C ALA A 116 -7.97 1.60 2.44
N ALA A 117 -8.13 0.49 1.72
CA ALA A 117 -7.94 0.46 0.28
C ALA A 117 -8.94 1.36 -0.43
N ARG A 118 -10.22 1.27 -0.04
CA ARG A 118 -11.28 2.10 -0.62
C ARG A 118 -11.01 3.58 -0.39
N SER A 119 -10.64 3.94 0.83
CA SER A 119 -10.33 5.33 1.18
C SER A 119 -9.22 5.89 0.30
N LEU A 120 -8.14 5.13 0.11
CA LEU A 120 -7.03 5.57 -0.73
C LEU A 120 -7.43 5.71 -2.20
N ILE A 121 -8.20 4.76 -2.72
CA ILE A 121 -8.68 4.83 -4.11
C ILE A 121 -9.55 6.06 -4.32
N GLU A 122 -10.37 6.42 -3.32
CA GLU A 122 -11.28 7.56 -3.39
C GLU A 122 -10.64 8.90 -3.06
N GLY A 123 -9.34 8.94 -2.88
CA GLY A 123 -8.63 10.20 -2.68
C GLY A 123 -8.25 10.55 -1.24
N GLY A 124 -8.54 9.65 -0.29
CA GLY A 124 -8.13 9.84 1.11
C GLY A 124 -6.66 9.51 1.33
N GLY A 125 -6.28 9.49 2.59
CA GLY A 125 -5.00 8.98 3.01
C GLY A 125 -4.02 10.04 3.50
N ARG A 126 -2.74 9.78 3.32
CA ARG A 126 -1.63 10.47 3.95
C ARG A 126 -1.67 11.99 3.90
N GLU A 127 -2.05 12.58 2.78
CA GLU A 127 -2.02 14.04 2.65
C GLU A 127 -2.93 14.73 3.66
N ALA A 128 -4.11 14.17 3.89
CA ALA A 128 -5.03 14.69 4.90
C ALA A 128 -4.46 14.47 6.31
N HIS A 129 -3.91 13.29 6.59
CA HIS A 129 -3.29 12.96 7.86
C HIS A 129 -2.08 13.84 8.13
N ARG A 130 -1.26 14.10 7.11
CA ARG A 130 -0.09 14.94 7.22
C ARG A 130 -0.48 16.38 7.61
N ALA A 131 -1.50 16.92 6.99
CA ALA A 131 -2.00 18.24 7.32
C ALA A 131 -2.49 18.32 8.76
N ALA A 132 -3.26 17.31 9.21
CA ALA A 132 -3.73 17.24 10.58
C ALA A 132 -2.59 17.11 11.58
N ALA A 133 -1.60 16.29 11.28
CA ALA A 133 -0.42 16.11 12.13
C ALA A 133 0.38 17.41 12.26
N ARG A 134 0.55 18.14 11.17
CA ARG A 134 1.22 19.43 11.19
C ARG A 134 0.49 20.45 12.04
N ALA A 135 -0.83 20.48 11.95
CA ALA A 135 -1.66 21.37 12.75
C ALA A 135 -1.50 21.05 14.24
N LYS A 136 -1.43 19.80 14.61
CA LYS A 136 -1.24 19.38 15.99
C LYS A 136 0.13 19.71 16.56
N LYS A 137 1.15 19.74 15.71
CA LYS A 137 2.53 20.04 16.14
C LYS A 137 2.78 21.52 16.41
N LYS A 138 1.88 22.36 15.98
CA LYS A 138 1.94 23.78 16.28
C LYS A 138 1.30 24.09 17.60
#